data_d9a5429f2a21f7a04ed2911a993c00ce
#
_entry.id   d9a5429f2a21f7a04ed2911a993c00ce
#
_cell.length_a   1.000
_cell.length_b   1.000
_cell.length_c   1.000
_cell.angle_alpha   90.00
_cell.angle_beta   90.00
_cell.angle_gamma   90.00
#
_symmetry.space_group_name_H-M   'P 1'
#
loop_
_entity.id
_entity.type
_entity.pdbx_description
1 polymer ?
#
loop_
_entity_poly.entity_id
_entity_poly.type
_entity_poly.pdbx_seq_one_letter_code
_entity_poly.pdbx_strand_id
1 'polypeptide(L)'
;PITVDSIGRVISGVDGYTEPVDVDFNLIYDYKEKGSSISIITQPKHIRVIESKDSVVNIETISDGSAGYLWQFSKDTGKTWEFLASQTSSYYVENAHLDYNGRIFRVFVSTPSFPCGSTIESDTFTITVLPDYERDGIPDAIDLDDDNDGILDTEEGVGDLDGDGIPNYFDLDSDGDGCFDVIEAGFTDGDGDGILG
;
A
#
# COMPACT_ATOMS: atom_id res chain seq x y z
N PRO A 1 24.53 41.40 31.10
CA PRO A 1 24.87 41.73 29.72
C PRO A 1 25.52 40.54 29.05
N ILE A 2 25.12 40.29 27.84
CA ILE A 2 25.69 39.24 27.00
C ILE A 2 26.99 39.79 26.43
N THR A 3 28.07 39.01 26.49
CA THR A 3 29.35 39.37 25.88
C THR A 3 29.52 38.59 24.58
N VAL A 4 29.87 39.30 23.53
CA VAL A 4 30.10 38.69 22.20
C VAL A 4 31.55 38.95 21.75
N ASP A 5 32.11 38.00 20.95
CA ASP A 5 33.41 38.17 20.29
C ASP A 5 33.34 39.10 19.07
N SER A 6 34.46 39.32 18.40
CA SER A 6 34.58 40.21 17.24
C SER A 6 33.77 39.79 16.01
N ILE A 7 33.24 38.56 15.98
CA ILE A 7 32.38 38.04 14.93
C ILE A 7 30.92 37.85 15.36
N GLY A 8 30.60 38.36 16.58
CA GLY A 8 29.23 38.33 17.11
C GLY A 8 28.86 37.07 17.87
N ARG A 9 29.79 36.16 18.14
CA ARG A 9 29.54 34.95 18.91
C ARG A 9 29.43 35.27 20.41
N VAL A 10 28.45 34.74 21.11
CA VAL A 10 28.29 34.87 22.53
C VAL A 10 29.36 34.09 23.26
N ILE A 11 30.20 34.78 24.04
CA ILE A 11 31.29 34.17 24.83
C ILE A 11 31.01 34.13 26.34
N SER A 12 30.13 34.98 26.82
CA SER A 12 29.63 34.89 28.18
C SER A 12 28.34 35.68 28.38
N GLY A 13 27.51 35.30 29.32
CA GLY A 13 26.30 35.97 29.70
C GLY A 13 26.01 35.80 31.19
N VAL A 14 25.10 36.63 31.72
CA VAL A 14 24.50 36.41 33.02
C VAL A 14 23.51 35.27 32.87
N ASP A 15 23.43 34.35 33.79
CA ASP A 15 22.45 33.28 33.84
C ASP A 15 22.79 31.98 33.09
N GLY A 16 24.09 31.65 32.97
CA GLY A 16 24.50 30.35 32.47
C GLY A 16 24.18 30.11 30.98
N TYR A 17 24.09 31.20 30.20
CA TYR A 17 23.91 31.10 28.76
C TYR A 17 25.08 30.34 28.11
N THR A 18 24.82 29.21 27.55
CA THR A 18 25.78 28.45 26.76
C THR A 18 25.82 28.99 25.33
N GLU A 19 26.91 28.75 24.61
CA GLU A 19 26.99 29.10 23.19
C GLU A 19 25.81 28.48 22.41
N PRO A 20 25.28 29.19 21.40
CA PRO A 20 24.31 28.61 20.49
C PRO A 20 24.80 27.28 19.92
N VAL A 21 23.91 26.32 19.81
CA VAL A 21 24.23 24.99 19.35
C VAL A 21 24.40 24.99 17.83
N ASP A 22 25.37 24.25 17.36
CA ASP A 22 25.63 23.90 15.96
C ASP A 22 25.80 22.37 15.92
N VAL A 23 24.69 21.67 15.71
CA VAL A 23 24.62 20.21 15.88
C VAL A 23 25.25 19.46 14.70
N ASP A 24 25.19 20.02 13.51
CA ASP A 24 25.75 19.41 12.29
C ASP A 24 27.16 19.89 11.92
N PHE A 25 27.72 20.78 12.75
CA PHE A 25 29.09 21.30 12.64
C PHE A 25 29.42 22.02 11.32
N ASN A 26 28.43 22.64 10.70
CA ASN A 26 28.61 23.41 9.46
C ASN A 26 29.06 24.86 9.68
N LEU A 27 29.25 25.27 10.95
CA LEU A 27 29.65 26.62 11.41
C LEU A 27 28.54 27.68 11.29
N ILE A 28 27.32 27.25 11.09
CA ILE A 28 26.12 28.10 11.17
C ILE A 28 25.33 27.64 12.39
N TYR A 29 25.04 28.55 13.31
CA TYR A 29 24.25 28.20 14.49
C TYR A 29 22.80 27.83 14.09
N ASP A 30 22.28 26.77 14.65
CA ASP A 30 20.95 26.18 14.33
C ASP A 30 19.83 27.22 14.25
N TYR A 31 19.85 28.27 15.09
CA TYR A 31 18.82 29.32 15.06
C TYR A 31 18.88 30.25 13.83
N LYS A 32 19.98 30.20 13.06
CA LYS A 32 20.16 30.95 11.81
C LYS A 32 19.89 30.12 10.59
N GLU A 33 19.76 28.82 10.76
CA GLU A 33 19.49 27.92 9.65
C GLU A 33 18.03 28.00 9.25
N LYS A 34 17.83 27.96 7.96
CA LYS A 34 16.51 27.78 7.41
C LYS A 34 16.08 26.34 7.70
N GLY A 35 14.97 26.15 8.41
CA GLY A 35 14.42 24.82 8.64
C GLY A 35 14.28 24.06 7.31
N SER A 36 14.55 22.76 7.33
CA SER A 36 14.40 21.93 6.14
C SER A 36 12.97 22.00 5.61
N SER A 37 12.87 22.26 4.33
CA SER A 37 11.59 22.24 3.61
C SER A 37 11.37 20.90 2.95
N ILE A 38 10.12 20.48 2.88
CA ILE A 38 9.71 19.29 2.15
C ILE A 38 8.45 19.58 1.33
N SER A 39 8.40 19.04 0.14
CA SER A 39 7.23 19.13 -0.75
C SER A 39 6.96 17.79 -1.40
N ILE A 40 5.71 17.43 -1.55
CA ILE A 40 5.28 16.30 -2.37
C ILE A 40 5.11 16.80 -3.80
N ILE A 41 5.82 16.17 -4.74
CA ILE A 41 5.74 16.49 -6.18
C ILE A 41 4.70 15.61 -6.84
N THR A 42 4.74 14.31 -6.53
CA THR A 42 3.78 13.34 -7.07
C THR A 42 3.07 12.68 -5.90
N GLN A 43 1.75 12.89 -5.83
CA GLN A 43 0.89 12.25 -4.85
C GLN A 43 0.74 10.75 -5.14
N PRO A 44 0.54 9.91 -4.11
CA PRO A 44 0.16 8.52 -4.30
C PRO A 44 -1.16 8.45 -5.08
N LYS A 45 -1.27 7.49 -5.98
CA LYS A 45 -2.47 7.31 -6.82
C LYS A 45 -3.27 6.11 -6.36
N HIS A 46 -4.58 6.16 -6.60
CA HIS A 46 -5.42 4.96 -6.52
C HIS A 46 -4.90 3.91 -7.49
N ILE A 47 -4.77 2.67 -7.03
CA ILE A 47 -4.37 1.54 -7.87
C ILE A 47 -5.44 0.46 -7.87
N ARG A 48 -5.43 -0.33 -8.95
CA ARG A 48 -6.17 -1.60 -9.04
C ARG A 48 -5.14 -2.70 -9.22
N VAL A 49 -5.31 -3.79 -8.51
CA VAL A 49 -4.43 -4.95 -8.54
C VAL A 49 -5.29 -6.20 -8.51
N ILE A 50 -4.86 -7.23 -9.23
CA ILE A 50 -5.53 -8.53 -9.21
C ILE A 50 -5.19 -9.23 -7.89
N GLU A 51 -6.10 -10.00 -7.34
CA GLU A 51 -5.88 -10.78 -6.13
C GLU A 51 -4.63 -11.64 -6.26
N SER A 52 -3.93 -11.84 -5.15
CA SER A 52 -2.67 -12.59 -5.09
C SER A 52 -1.50 -12.06 -5.94
N LYS A 53 -1.67 -10.96 -6.68
CA LYS A 53 -0.57 -10.32 -7.41
C LYS A 53 0.06 -9.19 -6.59
N ASP A 54 1.31 -8.89 -6.91
CA ASP A 54 2.06 -7.82 -6.27
C ASP A 54 1.87 -6.49 -6.99
N SER A 55 1.98 -5.39 -6.25
CA SER A 55 1.95 -4.05 -6.80
C SER A 55 2.78 -3.08 -5.96
N VAL A 56 2.93 -1.84 -6.43
CA VAL A 56 3.67 -0.80 -5.70
C VAL A 56 2.99 0.56 -5.85
N VAL A 57 2.91 1.28 -4.74
CA VAL A 57 2.48 2.68 -4.70
C VAL A 57 3.69 3.55 -4.35
N ASN A 58 3.94 4.57 -5.15
CA ASN A 58 5.05 5.49 -4.99
C ASN A 58 4.58 6.91 -4.67
N ILE A 59 5.44 7.65 -3.95
CA ILE A 59 5.33 9.08 -3.74
C ILE A 59 6.68 9.72 -4.10
N GLU A 60 6.64 10.87 -4.76
CA GLU A 60 7.85 11.63 -5.06
C GLU A 60 7.89 12.92 -4.23
N THR A 61 9.04 13.19 -3.63
CA THR A 61 9.24 14.36 -2.76
C THR A 61 10.54 15.08 -3.10
N ILE A 62 10.54 16.39 -2.88
CA ILE A 62 11.78 17.17 -2.78
C ILE A 62 11.94 17.61 -1.33
N SER A 63 13.13 17.43 -0.77
CA SER A 63 13.51 17.90 0.56
C SER A 63 14.95 18.39 0.58
N ASP A 64 15.24 19.30 1.50
CA ASP A 64 16.60 19.83 1.72
C ASP A 64 17.49 18.83 2.49
N GLY A 65 16.97 17.66 2.80
CA GLY A 65 17.67 16.59 3.53
C GLY A 65 17.01 15.23 3.31
N SER A 66 17.41 14.24 4.10
CA SER A 66 16.78 12.92 4.05
C SER A 66 15.32 13.00 4.40
N ALA A 67 14.44 12.41 3.60
CA ALA A 67 13.02 12.28 3.91
C ALA A 67 12.75 10.96 4.63
N GLY A 68 11.96 11.02 5.71
CA GLY A 68 11.37 9.86 6.37
C GLY A 68 9.93 9.68 5.94
N TYR A 69 9.47 8.45 5.82
CA TYR A 69 8.14 8.09 5.35
C TYR A 69 7.43 7.25 6.39
N LEU A 70 6.14 7.54 6.64
CA LEU A 70 5.30 6.82 7.57
C LEU A 70 3.94 6.56 6.93
N TRP A 71 3.77 5.36 6.41
CA TRP A 71 2.54 4.94 5.77
C TRP A 71 1.50 4.50 6.78
N GLN A 72 0.25 4.85 6.51
CA GLN A 72 -0.89 4.50 7.34
C GLN A 72 -2.08 4.07 6.47
N PHE A 73 -2.95 3.25 7.06
CA PHE A 73 -4.25 2.92 6.48
C PHE A 73 -5.37 3.05 7.52
N SER A 74 -6.57 3.22 7.04
CA SER A 74 -7.79 3.29 7.83
C SER A 74 -8.85 2.34 7.26
N LYS A 75 -9.53 1.63 8.14
CA LYS A 75 -10.68 0.75 7.84
C LYS A 75 -12.02 1.42 8.06
N ASP A 76 -12.04 2.61 8.63
CA ASP A 76 -13.23 3.32 9.10
C ASP A 76 -13.37 4.73 8.48
N THR A 77 -12.97 4.84 7.24
CA THR A 77 -13.04 6.08 6.44
C THR A 77 -12.28 7.28 7.06
N GLY A 78 -11.14 6.99 7.70
CA GLY A 78 -10.23 8.01 8.23
C GLY A 78 -10.46 8.43 9.67
N LYS A 79 -11.32 7.74 10.43
CA LYS A 79 -11.54 8.03 11.84
C LYS A 79 -10.40 7.52 12.72
N THR A 80 -9.90 6.33 12.40
CA THR A 80 -8.72 5.74 13.06
C THR A 80 -7.69 5.31 12.01
N TRP A 81 -6.41 5.33 12.38
CA TRP A 81 -5.30 5.02 11.47
C TRP A 81 -4.34 4.03 12.10
N GLU A 82 -3.99 3.00 11.33
CA GLU A 82 -3.01 1.98 11.67
C GLU A 82 -1.73 2.20 10.86
N PHE A 83 -0.57 1.88 11.44
CA PHE A 83 0.72 2.04 10.78
C PHE A 83 1.05 0.84 9.90
N LEU A 84 1.69 1.13 8.76
CA LEU A 84 2.30 0.14 7.89
C LEU A 84 3.81 0.06 8.14
N ALA A 85 4.40 -1.10 7.91
CA ALA A 85 5.82 -1.33 8.19
C ALA A 85 6.77 -0.62 7.22
N SER A 86 6.27 -0.09 6.08
CA SER A 86 7.11 0.61 5.11
C SER A 86 7.55 1.98 5.61
N GLN A 87 8.84 2.29 5.43
CA GLN A 87 9.46 3.57 5.78
C GLN A 87 10.19 4.20 4.58
N THR A 88 9.84 3.81 3.38
CA THR A 88 10.43 4.30 2.12
C THR A 88 9.41 5.11 1.32
N SER A 89 9.87 5.76 0.24
CA SER A 89 9.00 6.45 -0.72
C SER A 89 8.06 5.50 -1.50
N SER A 90 8.16 4.20 -1.25
CA SER A 90 7.34 3.18 -1.89
C SER A 90 6.65 2.32 -0.84
N TYR A 91 5.38 2.01 -1.07
CA TYR A 91 4.66 0.97 -0.35
C TYR A 91 4.43 -0.22 -1.28
N TYR A 92 4.97 -1.37 -0.92
CA TYR A 92 4.80 -2.62 -1.63
C TYR A 92 3.54 -3.33 -1.14
N VAL A 93 2.66 -3.64 -2.07
CA VAL A 93 1.50 -4.50 -1.87
C VAL A 93 1.93 -5.90 -2.28
N GLU A 94 2.26 -6.73 -1.31
CA GLU A 94 2.64 -8.12 -1.54
C GLU A 94 1.40 -9.00 -1.43
N ASN A 95 1.20 -9.90 -2.39
CA ASN A 95 0.10 -10.86 -2.38
C ASN A 95 -1.23 -10.16 -2.06
N ALA A 96 -1.69 -9.27 -2.96
CA ALA A 96 -2.85 -8.42 -2.73
C ALA A 96 -4.07 -9.24 -2.30
N HIS A 97 -4.72 -8.82 -1.22
CA HIS A 97 -5.83 -9.53 -0.62
C HIS A 97 -7.10 -8.66 -0.62
N LEU A 98 -8.27 -9.27 -0.80
CA LEU A 98 -9.56 -8.57 -0.89
C LEU A 98 -9.86 -7.68 0.33
N ASP A 99 -9.25 -7.94 1.48
CA ASP A 99 -9.41 -7.12 2.67
C ASP A 99 -8.79 -5.71 2.57
N TYR A 100 -8.01 -5.41 1.50
CA TYR A 100 -7.60 -4.05 1.16
C TYR A 100 -8.77 -3.20 0.68
N ASN A 101 -9.80 -3.82 0.11
CA ASN A 101 -10.97 -3.13 -0.39
C ASN A 101 -11.69 -2.36 0.74
N GLY A 102 -12.07 -1.12 0.45
CA GLY A 102 -12.68 -0.22 1.42
C GLY A 102 -11.73 0.47 2.39
N ARG A 103 -10.43 0.12 2.38
CA ARG A 103 -9.41 0.87 3.12
C ARG A 103 -9.00 2.13 2.37
N ILE A 104 -8.69 3.16 3.12
CA ILE A 104 -8.00 4.34 2.62
C ILE A 104 -6.60 4.41 3.21
N PHE A 105 -5.68 4.93 2.43
CA PHE A 105 -4.25 5.00 2.75
C PHE A 105 -3.75 6.43 2.67
N ARG A 106 -2.70 6.74 3.42
CA ARG A 106 -1.93 7.99 3.34
C ARG A 106 -0.49 7.77 3.75
N VAL A 107 0.37 8.74 3.48
CA VAL A 107 1.74 8.75 3.98
C VAL A 107 2.08 10.12 4.56
N PHE A 108 2.71 10.11 5.73
CA PHE A 108 3.40 11.28 6.27
C PHE A 108 4.85 11.26 5.80
N VAL A 109 5.29 12.40 5.33
CA VAL A 109 6.68 12.60 4.91
C VAL A 109 7.29 13.67 5.79
N SER A 110 8.43 13.37 6.38
CA SER A 110 9.10 14.25 7.34
C SER A 110 10.57 14.41 7.02
N THR A 111 11.12 15.56 7.34
CA THR A 111 12.57 15.78 7.35
C THR A 111 13.07 15.68 8.79
N PRO A 112 14.15 14.92 9.05
CA PRO A 112 14.81 14.91 10.33
C PRO A 112 15.68 16.16 10.44
N SER A 113 15.13 17.30 10.78
CA SER A 113 15.94 18.46 11.11
C SER A 113 15.71 18.88 12.55
N PHE A 114 16.80 19.07 13.25
CA PHE A 114 16.83 19.70 14.56
C PHE A 114 17.09 21.19 14.36
N PRO A 115 16.34 22.08 15.01
CA PRO A 115 15.20 21.82 15.93
C PRO A 115 13.81 21.84 15.26
N CYS A 116 13.69 22.06 13.95
CA CYS A 116 12.42 22.35 13.27
C CYS A 116 12.22 21.49 12.02
N GLY A 117 12.05 20.17 12.20
CA GLY A 117 11.64 19.29 11.11
C GLY A 117 10.26 19.65 10.54
N SER A 118 10.11 19.51 9.22
CA SER A 118 8.83 19.67 8.54
C SER A 118 8.18 18.31 8.35
N THR A 119 6.88 18.26 8.56
CA THR A 119 6.06 17.06 8.25
C THR A 119 4.90 17.49 7.36
N ILE A 120 4.69 16.77 6.29
CA ILE A 120 3.55 16.96 5.39
C ILE A 120 2.82 15.63 5.20
N GLU A 121 1.53 15.71 4.95
CA GLU A 121 0.65 14.57 4.70
C GLU A 121 0.32 14.52 3.21
N SER A 122 0.28 13.31 2.64
CA SER A 122 -0.17 13.10 1.28
C SER A 122 -1.70 13.20 1.17
N ASP A 123 -2.20 13.29 -0.06
CA ASP A 123 -3.58 12.94 -0.35
C ASP A 123 -3.84 11.47 0.04
N THR A 124 -5.11 11.18 0.33
CA THR A 124 -5.54 9.80 0.55
C THR A 124 -5.71 9.07 -0.78
N PHE A 125 -5.44 7.77 -0.77
CA PHE A 125 -5.64 6.90 -1.94
C PHE A 125 -6.23 5.56 -1.51
N THR A 126 -6.66 4.75 -2.48
CA THR A 126 -7.21 3.42 -2.27
C THR A 126 -6.43 2.38 -3.08
N ILE A 127 -6.42 1.17 -2.57
CA ILE A 127 -6.00 -0.03 -3.29
C ILE A 127 -7.27 -0.84 -3.50
N THR A 128 -7.64 -1.07 -4.77
CA THR A 128 -8.78 -1.92 -5.13
C THR A 128 -8.24 -3.25 -5.61
N VAL A 129 -8.54 -4.30 -4.89
CA VAL A 129 -8.19 -5.67 -5.28
C VAL A 129 -9.35 -6.25 -6.07
N LEU A 130 -9.05 -6.77 -7.25
CA LEU A 130 -9.98 -7.45 -8.13
C LEU A 130 -9.92 -8.94 -7.81
N PRO A 131 -11.04 -9.58 -7.52
CA PRO A 131 -11.09 -11.02 -7.33
C PRO A 131 -10.54 -11.78 -8.55
N ASP A 132 -9.93 -12.93 -8.29
CA ASP A 132 -9.30 -13.84 -9.26
C ASP A 132 -9.30 -15.21 -8.58
N TYR A 133 -10.42 -15.93 -8.73
CA TYR A 133 -10.75 -17.13 -7.95
C TYR A 133 -9.73 -18.26 -8.18
N GLU A 134 -9.50 -18.61 -9.42
CA GLU A 134 -8.59 -19.68 -9.84
C GLU A 134 -7.12 -19.21 -9.96
N ARG A 135 -6.87 -17.86 -9.82
CA ARG A 135 -5.55 -17.22 -9.79
C ARG A 135 -4.73 -17.30 -11.08
N ASP A 136 -5.38 -17.40 -12.20
CA ASP A 136 -4.73 -17.40 -13.51
C ASP A 136 -4.20 -16.03 -13.92
N GLY A 137 -4.77 -14.96 -13.35
CA GLY A 137 -4.38 -13.57 -13.56
C GLY A 137 -5.37 -12.79 -14.40
N ILE A 138 -6.53 -13.36 -14.68
CA ILE A 138 -7.70 -12.69 -15.24
C ILE A 138 -8.68 -12.47 -14.09
N PRO A 139 -9.15 -11.25 -13.80
CA PRO A 139 -10.14 -11.06 -12.75
C PRO A 139 -11.50 -11.65 -13.14
N ASP A 140 -12.21 -12.27 -12.17
CA ASP A 140 -13.54 -12.88 -12.32
C ASP A 140 -14.54 -11.99 -13.09
N ALA A 141 -14.45 -10.67 -12.97
CA ALA A 141 -15.37 -9.74 -13.65
C ALA A 141 -15.22 -9.70 -15.17
N ILE A 142 -14.15 -10.23 -15.73
CA ILE A 142 -13.84 -10.25 -17.17
C ILE A 142 -13.38 -11.62 -17.63
N ASP A 143 -13.26 -12.58 -16.76
CA ASP A 143 -13.07 -13.96 -17.08
C ASP A 143 -14.36 -14.53 -17.70
N LEU A 144 -14.28 -15.61 -18.38
CA LEU A 144 -15.41 -16.29 -19.04
C LEU A 144 -15.60 -17.70 -18.50
N ASP A 145 -14.67 -18.17 -17.65
CA ASP A 145 -14.55 -19.52 -17.12
C ASP A 145 -13.82 -19.37 -15.77
N ASP A 146 -14.57 -18.95 -14.74
CA ASP A 146 -14.06 -18.44 -13.44
C ASP A 146 -13.41 -19.54 -12.57
N ASP A 147 -13.55 -20.82 -12.91
CA ASP A 147 -12.89 -21.95 -12.23
C ASP A 147 -11.97 -22.79 -13.14
N ASN A 148 -11.89 -22.40 -14.44
CA ASN A 148 -11.04 -23.03 -15.46
C ASN A 148 -11.32 -24.52 -15.70
N ASP A 149 -12.56 -24.95 -15.54
CA ASP A 149 -12.95 -26.34 -15.83
C ASP A 149 -13.20 -26.60 -17.32
N GLY A 150 -13.26 -25.51 -18.12
CA GLY A 150 -13.49 -25.54 -19.57
C GLY A 150 -14.95 -25.38 -19.97
N ILE A 151 -15.86 -25.19 -19.03
CA ILE A 151 -17.25 -24.80 -19.26
C ILE A 151 -17.34 -23.28 -18.98
N LEU A 152 -18.11 -22.56 -19.76
CA LEU A 152 -18.20 -21.11 -19.56
C LEU A 152 -19.19 -20.77 -18.43
N ASP A 153 -18.92 -19.75 -17.63
CA ASP A 153 -19.83 -19.23 -16.57
C ASP A 153 -21.27 -19.05 -17.05
N THR A 154 -21.43 -18.63 -18.32
CA THR A 154 -22.74 -18.44 -18.94
C THR A 154 -23.48 -19.73 -19.24
N GLU A 155 -22.78 -20.85 -19.34
CA GLU A 155 -23.34 -22.19 -19.57
C GLU A 155 -23.68 -22.85 -18.24
N GLU A 156 -22.86 -22.68 -17.22
CA GLU A 156 -23.06 -23.19 -15.87
C GLU A 156 -24.13 -22.39 -15.11
N GLY A 157 -24.09 -21.05 -15.26
CA GLY A 157 -25.04 -20.14 -14.63
C GLY A 157 -24.76 -19.88 -13.16
N VAL A 158 -25.56 -18.98 -12.56
CA VAL A 158 -25.43 -18.49 -11.18
C VAL A 158 -26.14 -19.41 -10.16
N GLY A 159 -26.46 -20.64 -10.54
CA GLY A 159 -27.08 -21.63 -9.67
C GLY A 159 -26.10 -22.17 -8.63
N ASP A 160 -26.61 -22.93 -7.72
CA ASP A 160 -25.89 -23.77 -6.74
C ASP A 160 -26.68 -25.08 -6.74
N LEU A 161 -26.23 -26.06 -7.53
CA LEU A 161 -27.04 -27.22 -7.88
C LEU A 161 -27.06 -28.25 -6.76
N ASP A 162 -25.95 -28.43 -6.06
CA ASP A 162 -25.84 -29.37 -4.95
C ASP A 162 -26.18 -28.72 -3.59
N GLY A 163 -26.20 -27.38 -3.49
CA GLY A 163 -26.60 -26.65 -2.31
C GLY A 163 -25.49 -26.51 -1.26
N ASP A 164 -24.24 -26.61 -1.65
CA ASP A 164 -23.10 -26.50 -0.75
C ASP A 164 -22.70 -25.05 -0.43
N GLY A 165 -23.19 -24.09 -1.22
CA GLY A 165 -22.97 -22.65 -1.07
C GLY A 165 -21.96 -22.07 -2.03
N ILE A 166 -21.40 -22.86 -2.95
CA ILE A 166 -20.57 -22.44 -4.07
C ILE A 166 -21.49 -22.34 -5.30
N PRO A 167 -21.52 -21.22 -6.03
CA PRO A 167 -22.21 -21.16 -7.32
C PRO A 167 -21.55 -22.06 -8.36
N ASN A 168 -22.32 -22.64 -9.29
CA ASN A 168 -21.82 -23.57 -10.28
C ASN A 168 -20.58 -23.05 -11.04
N TYR A 169 -20.56 -21.79 -11.44
CA TYR A 169 -19.44 -21.17 -12.17
C TYR A 169 -18.15 -20.97 -11.34
N PHE A 170 -18.13 -21.44 -10.10
CA PHE A 170 -16.95 -21.53 -9.22
C PHE A 170 -16.77 -22.94 -8.67
N ASP A 171 -17.60 -23.89 -9.09
CA ASP A 171 -17.68 -25.22 -8.51
C ASP A 171 -17.30 -26.28 -9.55
N LEU A 172 -16.16 -26.91 -9.34
CA LEU A 172 -15.63 -27.95 -10.22
C LEU A 172 -16.45 -29.27 -10.22
N ASP A 173 -17.47 -29.41 -9.32
CA ASP A 173 -18.34 -30.58 -9.18
C ASP A 173 -19.75 -30.10 -8.81
N SER A 174 -20.37 -29.34 -9.75
CA SER A 174 -21.61 -28.60 -9.56
C SER A 174 -22.77 -29.42 -9.01
N ASP A 175 -22.84 -30.73 -9.26
CA ASP A 175 -23.92 -31.58 -8.75
C ASP A 175 -23.53 -32.40 -7.50
N GLY A 176 -22.26 -32.29 -7.06
CA GLY A 176 -21.76 -32.87 -5.83
C GLY A 176 -21.68 -34.41 -5.83
N ASP A 177 -21.63 -35.06 -7.04
CA ASP A 177 -21.63 -36.52 -7.13
C ASP A 177 -20.24 -37.14 -7.06
N GLY A 178 -19.18 -36.30 -7.13
CA GLY A 178 -17.76 -36.67 -7.07
C GLY A 178 -17.15 -36.95 -8.44
N CYS A 179 -17.81 -36.57 -9.52
CA CYS A 179 -17.29 -36.55 -10.86
C CYS A 179 -17.17 -35.08 -11.30
N PHE A 180 -15.99 -34.58 -11.53
CA PHE A 180 -15.79 -33.20 -11.94
C PHE A 180 -16.48 -32.84 -13.24
N ASP A 181 -17.01 -31.62 -13.34
CA ASP A 181 -17.78 -31.10 -14.48
C ASP A 181 -16.98 -31.15 -15.78
N VAL A 182 -15.67 -30.90 -15.75
CA VAL A 182 -14.72 -31.06 -16.87
C VAL A 182 -14.81 -32.46 -17.50
N ILE A 183 -14.95 -33.50 -16.67
CA ILE A 183 -15.07 -34.89 -17.12
C ILE A 183 -16.47 -35.17 -17.71
N GLU A 184 -17.52 -34.69 -17.04
CA GLU A 184 -18.91 -34.87 -17.47
C GLU A 184 -19.19 -34.14 -18.79
N ALA A 185 -18.58 -32.96 -18.97
CA ALA A 185 -18.59 -32.22 -20.24
C ALA A 185 -17.83 -32.92 -21.37
N GLY A 186 -17.06 -33.96 -21.04
CA GLY A 186 -16.34 -34.79 -22.01
C GLY A 186 -14.96 -34.27 -22.35
N PHE A 187 -14.41 -33.39 -21.54
CA PHE A 187 -13.03 -32.95 -21.61
C PHE A 187 -12.08 -33.94 -20.92
N THR A 188 -10.79 -33.66 -20.95
CA THR A 188 -9.78 -34.45 -20.25
C THR A 188 -9.18 -33.62 -19.11
N ASP A 189 -9.19 -34.21 -17.93
CA ASP A 189 -8.50 -33.75 -16.76
C ASP A 189 -7.32 -34.74 -16.53
N GLY A 190 -6.11 -34.28 -16.84
CA GLY A 190 -4.93 -35.17 -16.91
C GLY A 190 -4.32 -35.48 -15.54
N ASP A 191 -4.53 -34.65 -14.54
CA ASP A 191 -3.98 -34.78 -13.20
C ASP A 191 -5.06 -34.96 -12.10
N GLY A 192 -6.32 -34.82 -12.44
CA GLY A 192 -7.45 -35.16 -11.58
C GLY A 192 -7.76 -34.03 -10.59
N ASP A 193 -7.55 -32.77 -10.96
CA ASP A 193 -7.79 -31.61 -10.11
C ASP A 193 -9.10 -30.87 -10.43
N GLY A 194 -9.83 -31.29 -11.49
CA GLY A 194 -11.09 -30.69 -11.92
C GLY A 194 -10.92 -29.55 -12.91
N ILE A 195 -9.71 -29.13 -13.21
CA ILE A 195 -9.39 -28.03 -14.13
C ILE A 195 -9.05 -28.60 -15.51
N LEU A 196 -9.38 -27.86 -16.57
CA LEU A 196 -9.05 -28.26 -17.93
C LEU A 196 -7.53 -28.20 -18.17
N GLY A 197 -6.83 -29.38 -18.23
CA GLY A 197 -5.37 -29.42 -18.36
C GLY A 197 -4.81 -30.73 -18.91
#